data_e41f3e4699918bd400c8aeb78c24fb81
#
_entry.id   e41f3e4699918bd400c8aeb78c24fb81
#
_cell.length_a   1.000
_cell.length_b   1.000
_cell.length_c   1.000
_cell.angle_alpha   90.00
_cell.angle_beta   90.00
_cell.angle_gamma   90.00
#
_symmetry.space_group_name_H-M   'P 1'
#
loop_
_entity.id
_entity.type
_entity.pdbx_description
1 polymer ?
#
loop_
_entity_poly.entity_id
_entity_poly.type
_entity_poly.pdbx_seq_one_letter_code
_entity_poly.pdbx_strand_id
1 'polypeptide(L)'
;MGKSVYSMVLSDEVIALIDNAALKSGKSRSTLVNEILARHVGCSTSKQRIEEILSIVSEAFEPHRRMRVERKQQSTIDFLSAINYKYNPRVTYSAELFTENENTGYLKIALRTTSQALINVINDFFKEFIMLERKYLPGVEYTVVDGKLIRKLKFKEGASAAEIAVKLTDYVNNIDELINDYTQDYFSDNAEELLEKNYLKIRKGIDF
;
A
#
# COMPACT_ATOMS: atom_id res chain seq x y z
N MET A 1 8.61 15.61 4.11
CA MET A 1 8.71 17.03 4.60
C MET A 1 9.73 17.14 5.70
N GLY A 2 10.66 18.10 5.61
CA GLY A 2 11.60 18.41 6.68
C GLY A 2 10.88 19.01 7.90
N LYS A 3 11.36 18.69 9.11
CA LYS A 3 10.89 19.33 10.35
C LYS A 3 11.92 20.37 10.79
N SER A 4 11.45 21.58 11.07
CA SER A 4 12.27 22.65 11.64
C SER A 4 11.78 23.00 13.04
N VAL A 5 12.69 23.37 13.93
CA VAL A 5 12.32 23.84 15.27
C VAL A 5 11.97 25.32 15.19
N TYR A 6 10.76 25.65 15.65
CA TYR A 6 10.26 27.02 15.74
C TYR A 6 9.90 27.34 17.19
N SER A 7 10.34 28.48 17.69
CA SER A 7 9.94 28.99 19.01
C SER A 7 8.83 30.02 18.85
N MET A 8 7.77 29.88 19.64
CA MET A 8 6.66 30.82 19.67
C MET A 8 6.24 31.11 21.11
N VAL A 9 5.73 32.31 21.37
CA VAL A 9 5.16 32.70 22.66
C VAL A 9 3.63 32.57 22.54
N LEU A 10 3.03 31.86 23.45
CA LEU A 10 1.59 31.66 23.55
C LEU A 10 1.12 32.14 24.93
N SER A 11 -0.13 32.60 25.03
CA SER A 11 -0.73 32.94 26.31
C SER A 11 -0.94 31.67 27.17
N ASP A 12 -0.90 31.80 28.48
CA ASP A 12 -1.11 30.69 29.42
C ASP A 12 -2.46 30.00 29.22
N GLU A 13 -3.48 30.77 28.87
CA GLU A 13 -4.81 30.27 28.55
C GLU A 13 -4.80 29.33 27.34
N VAL A 14 -4.13 29.72 26.24
CA VAL A 14 -3.97 28.89 25.04
C VAL A 14 -3.16 27.63 25.34
N ILE A 15 -2.09 27.75 26.15
CA ILE A 15 -1.28 26.61 26.58
C ILE A 15 -2.15 25.60 27.35
N ALA A 16 -2.96 26.05 28.32
CA ALA A 16 -3.83 25.19 29.09
C ALA A 16 -4.88 24.46 28.23
N LEU A 17 -5.45 25.15 27.24
CA LEU A 17 -6.41 24.54 26.30
C LEU A 17 -5.73 23.49 25.40
N ILE A 18 -4.52 23.77 24.90
CA ILE A 18 -3.74 22.83 24.11
C ILE A 18 -3.38 21.59 24.92
N ASP A 19 -2.97 21.75 26.19
CA ASP A 19 -2.62 20.64 27.06
C ASP A 19 -3.81 19.71 27.30
N ASN A 20 -4.97 20.28 27.63
CA ASN A 20 -6.18 19.51 27.81
C ASN A 20 -6.61 18.77 26.54
N ALA A 21 -6.51 19.42 25.41
CA ALA A 21 -6.87 18.81 24.13
C ALA A 21 -5.86 17.73 23.70
N ALA A 22 -4.56 17.91 23.94
CA ALA A 22 -3.52 16.93 23.68
C ALA A 22 -3.71 15.68 24.53
N LEU A 23 -3.99 15.86 25.85
CA LEU A 23 -4.29 14.77 26.75
C LEU A 23 -5.51 13.97 26.29
N LYS A 24 -6.63 14.63 25.97
CA LYS A 24 -7.86 13.97 25.50
C LYS A 24 -7.68 13.19 24.20
N SER A 25 -6.80 13.67 23.30
CA SER A 25 -6.54 13.04 22.01
C SER A 25 -5.36 12.06 22.02
N GLY A 26 -4.68 11.87 23.15
CA GLY A 26 -3.51 11.00 23.28
C GLY A 26 -2.30 11.46 22.45
N LYS A 27 -2.20 12.76 22.16
CA LYS A 27 -1.15 13.36 21.30
C LYS A 27 -0.17 14.20 22.13
N SER A 28 1.07 14.40 21.61
CA SER A 28 1.96 15.39 22.17
C SER A 28 1.48 16.82 21.86
N ARG A 29 1.84 17.80 22.71
CA ARG A 29 1.57 19.23 22.45
C ARG A 29 2.01 19.66 21.06
N SER A 30 3.27 19.37 20.73
CA SER A 30 3.85 19.77 19.43
C SER A 30 3.12 19.16 18.25
N THR A 31 2.66 17.92 18.36
CA THR A 31 1.85 17.28 17.32
C THR A 31 0.52 17.98 17.16
N LEU A 32 -0.19 18.28 18.27
CA LEU A 32 -1.48 18.95 18.21
C LEU A 32 -1.36 20.38 17.66
N VAL A 33 -0.37 21.14 18.12
CA VAL A 33 -0.11 22.51 17.61
C VAL A 33 0.18 22.48 16.13
N ASN A 34 1.02 21.55 15.65
CA ASN A 34 1.31 21.41 14.22
C ASN A 34 0.04 21.06 13.41
N GLU A 35 -0.81 20.18 13.91
CA GLU A 35 -2.09 19.84 13.26
C GLU A 35 -3.05 21.03 13.18
N ILE A 36 -3.14 21.83 14.27
CA ILE A 36 -3.97 23.04 14.31
C ILE A 36 -3.47 24.07 13.29
N LEU A 37 -2.17 24.34 13.31
CA LEU A 37 -1.55 25.30 12.40
C LEU A 37 -1.65 24.85 10.94
N ALA A 38 -1.35 23.58 10.65
CA ALA A 38 -1.48 23.02 9.31
C ALA A 38 -2.93 23.19 8.77
N ARG A 39 -3.93 22.87 9.58
CA ARG A 39 -5.34 23.06 9.23
C ARG A 39 -5.66 24.54 8.96
N HIS A 40 -5.15 25.45 9.78
CA HIS A 40 -5.42 26.88 9.66
C HIS A 40 -4.82 27.48 8.38
N VAL A 41 -3.64 27.03 7.96
CA VAL A 41 -2.97 27.48 6.73
C VAL A 41 -3.35 26.66 5.49
N GLY A 42 -4.30 25.75 5.61
CA GLY A 42 -4.75 24.90 4.49
C GLY A 42 -3.71 23.84 4.07
N CYS A 43 -2.78 23.47 4.96
CA CYS A 43 -1.78 22.43 4.70
C CYS A 43 -2.16 21.14 5.43
N SER A 44 -2.16 20.00 4.74
CA SER A 44 -2.34 18.70 5.38
C SER A 44 -1.02 18.21 5.98
N THR A 45 -1.07 17.60 7.15
CA THR A 45 0.09 16.87 7.70
C THR A 45 0.27 15.55 6.95
N SER A 46 1.50 15.02 6.90
CA SER A 46 1.77 13.70 6.31
C SER A 46 0.82 12.62 6.84
N LYS A 47 0.51 12.66 8.14
CA LYS A 47 -0.43 11.74 8.76
C LYS A 47 -1.85 11.86 8.20
N GLN A 48 -2.38 13.09 8.11
CA GLN A 48 -3.71 13.34 7.55
C GLN A 48 -3.80 12.92 6.09
N ARG A 49 -2.74 13.19 5.33
CA ARG A 49 -2.66 12.78 3.93
C ARG A 49 -2.65 11.26 3.77
N ILE A 50 -1.90 10.53 4.61
CA ILE A 50 -1.91 9.06 4.60
C ILE A 50 -3.30 8.53 4.98
N GLU A 51 -3.93 9.09 6.01
CA GLU A 51 -5.30 8.73 6.41
C GLU A 51 -6.30 8.95 5.26
N GLU A 52 -6.16 10.04 4.51
CA GLU A 52 -6.98 10.34 3.32
C GLU A 52 -6.74 9.30 2.22
N ILE A 53 -5.47 9.01 1.86
CA ILE A 53 -5.10 7.98 0.88
C ILE A 53 -5.74 6.64 1.25
N LEU A 54 -5.53 6.18 2.49
CA LEU A 54 -6.04 4.89 2.94
C LEU A 54 -7.57 4.85 3.04
N SER A 55 -8.23 6.01 3.24
CA SER A 55 -9.70 6.10 3.19
C SER A 55 -10.22 5.86 1.79
N ILE A 56 -9.68 6.59 0.81
CA ILE A 56 -10.06 6.44 -0.60
C ILE A 56 -9.79 5.00 -1.08
N VAL A 57 -8.64 4.43 -0.73
CA VAL A 57 -8.31 3.03 -1.05
C VAL A 57 -9.34 2.07 -0.43
N SER A 58 -9.69 2.26 0.85
CA SER A 58 -10.68 1.42 1.53
C SER A 58 -12.05 1.46 0.84
N GLU A 59 -12.53 2.65 0.49
CA GLU A 59 -13.80 2.86 -0.20
C GLU A 59 -13.81 2.22 -1.59
N ALA A 60 -12.69 2.24 -2.31
CA ALA A 60 -12.56 1.63 -3.63
C ALA A 60 -12.69 0.09 -3.59
N PHE A 61 -12.33 -0.55 -2.48
CA PHE A 61 -12.43 -2.01 -2.33
C PHE A 61 -13.76 -2.49 -1.74
N GLU A 62 -14.57 -1.64 -1.12
CA GLU A 62 -15.86 -2.04 -0.54
C GLU A 62 -16.83 -2.73 -1.53
N PRO A 63 -16.98 -2.30 -2.79
CA PRO A 63 -17.85 -2.95 -3.75
C PRO A 63 -17.31 -4.27 -4.32
N HIS A 64 -16.03 -4.59 -4.11
CA HIS A 64 -15.39 -5.77 -4.71
C HIS A 64 -15.66 -7.04 -3.91
N ARG A 65 -16.36 -8.01 -4.53
CA ARG A 65 -16.68 -9.30 -3.91
C ARG A 65 -15.47 -10.20 -3.67
N ARG A 66 -14.39 -10.02 -4.45
CA ARG A 66 -13.21 -10.89 -4.44
C ARG A 66 -12.19 -10.47 -3.40
N MET A 67 -11.96 -9.18 -3.26
CA MET A 67 -11.03 -8.60 -2.30
C MET A 67 -11.77 -7.76 -1.28
N ARG A 68 -11.39 -7.89 0.00
CA ARG A 68 -11.99 -7.12 1.09
C ARG A 68 -10.93 -6.49 1.96
N VAL A 69 -11.20 -5.33 2.51
CA VAL A 69 -10.39 -4.72 3.55
C VAL A 69 -10.54 -5.55 4.84
N GLU A 70 -9.43 -6.04 5.38
CA GLU A 70 -9.41 -6.81 6.63
C GLU A 70 -9.09 -5.91 7.82
N ARG A 71 -8.15 -4.97 7.63
CA ARG A 71 -7.71 -4.06 8.67
C ARG A 71 -7.23 -2.74 8.07
N LYS A 72 -7.56 -1.63 8.76
CA LYS A 72 -7.04 -0.30 8.48
C LYS A 72 -6.45 0.28 9.76
N GLN A 73 -5.20 0.72 9.69
CA GLN A 73 -4.47 1.41 10.76
C GLN A 73 -4.01 2.78 10.28
N GLN A 74 -3.28 3.54 11.10
CA GLN A 74 -2.87 4.91 10.79
C GLN A 74 -2.05 5.05 9.50
N SER A 75 -1.20 4.06 9.19
CA SER A 75 -0.33 4.09 8.02
C SER A 75 -0.39 2.80 7.18
N THR A 76 -1.22 1.83 7.56
CA THR A 76 -1.29 0.51 6.96
C THR A 76 -2.71 0.11 6.65
N ILE A 77 -2.91 -0.51 5.49
CA ILE A 77 -4.17 -1.14 5.11
C ILE A 77 -3.90 -2.56 4.62
N ASP A 78 -4.65 -3.52 5.15
CA ASP A 78 -4.57 -4.93 4.79
C ASP A 78 -5.80 -5.34 3.99
N PHE A 79 -5.58 -6.00 2.86
CA PHE A 79 -6.61 -6.61 2.03
C PHE A 79 -6.47 -8.11 2.06
N LEU A 80 -7.60 -8.79 1.99
CA LEU A 80 -7.68 -10.23 1.91
C LEU A 80 -8.36 -10.62 0.61
N SER A 81 -7.69 -11.47 -0.17
CA SER A 81 -8.23 -12.13 -1.36
C SER A 81 -8.08 -13.65 -1.26
N ALA A 82 -8.65 -14.37 -2.20
CA ALA A 82 -8.51 -15.81 -2.32
C ALA A 82 -8.01 -16.18 -3.72
N ILE A 83 -7.07 -17.14 -3.78
CA ILE A 83 -6.66 -17.73 -5.05
C ILE A 83 -7.70 -18.76 -5.47
N ASN A 84 -8.04 -18.75 -6.75
CA ASN A 84 -8.90 -19.78 -7.35
C ASN A 84 -8.12 -21.10 -7.52
N TYR A 85 -7.88 -21.76 -6.40
CA TYR A 85 -7.18 -23.02 -6.27
C TYR A 85 -7.88 -23.91 -5.25
N LYS A 86 -7.52 -25.20 -5.16
CA LYS A 86 -8.12 -26.13 -4.20
C LYS A 86 -8.12 -25.54 -2.78
N TYR A 87 -9.31 -25.51 -2.15
CA TYR A 87 -9.58 -24.92 -0.83
C TYR A 87 -9.48 -23.36 -0.74
N ASN A 88 -9.45 -22.66 -1.85
CA ASN A 88 -9.41 -21.19 -1.92
C ASN A 88 -8.43 -20.58 -0.91
N PRO A 89 -7.12 -20.85 -1.03
CA PRO A 89 -6.13 -20.35 -0.11
C PRO A 89 -6.08 -18.82 -0.15
N ARG A 90 -5.81 -18.20 1.01
CA ARG A 90 -5.88 -16.77 1.18
C ARG A 90 -4.56 -16.09 0.86
N VAL A 91 -4.65 -14.95 0.17
CA VAL A 91 -3.55 -14.00 -0.03
C VAL A 91 -3.86 -12.72 0.74
N THR A 92 -2.89 -12.24 1.48
CA THR A 92 -2.93 -10.94 2.17
C THR A 92 -2.06 -9.96 1.42
N TYR A 93 -2.61 -8.80 1.11
CA TYR A 93 -1.90 -7.63 0.60
C TYR A 93 -1.87 -6.60 1.72
N SER A 94 -0.68 -6.17 2.14
CA SER A 94 -0.50 -5.18 3.20
C SER A 94 0.26 -3.98 2.62
N ALA A 95 -0.41 -2.85 2.48
CA ALA A 95 0.19 -1.61 2.03
C ALA A 95 0.47 -0.71 3.24
N GLU A 96 1.74 -0.30 3.39
CA GLU A 96 2.20 0.61 4.43
C GLU A 96 2.81 1.85 3.78
N LEU A 97 2.35 3.05 4.16
CA LEU A 97 2.89 4.33 3.72
C LEU A 97 3.72 4.97 4.82
N PHE A 98 4.85 5.61 4.47
CA PHE A 98 5.76 6.17 5.47
C PHE A 98 5.44 7.61 5.81
N THR A 99 5.33 7.91 7.09
CA THR A 99 5.07 9.26 7.60
C THR A 99 6.22 10.23 7.40
N GLU A 100 7.46 9.74 7.33
CA GLU A 100 8.64 10.55 7.03
C GLU A 100 8.71 10.95 5.55
N ASN A 101 8.19 10.09 4.68
CA ASN A 101 8.10 10.32 3.24
C ASN A 101 6.84 9.66 2.69
N GLU A 102 5.76 10.42 2.72
CA GLU A 102 4.40 9.99 2.31
C GLU A 102 4.28 9.55 0.84
N ASN A 103 5.32 9.84 0.03
CA ASN A 103 5.41 9.35 -1.35
C ASN A 103 6.13 7.99 -1.45
N THR A 104 6.42 7.36 -0.32
CA THR A 104 7.06 6.03 -0.27
C THR A 104 6.33 5.09 0.68
N GLY A 105 6.49 3.80 0.46
CA GLY A 105 5.89 2.78 1.28
C GLY A 105 6.36 1.39 0.90
N TYR A 106 5.69 0.39 1.44
CA TYR A 106 5.84 -1.01 1.07
C TYR A 106 4.48 -1.63 0.73
N LEU A 107 4.47 -2.48 -0.29
CA LEU A 107 3.41 -3.47 -0.50
C LEU A 107 3.98 -4.85 -0.21
N LYS A 108 3.40 -5.51 0.77
CA LYS A 108 3.71 -6.90 1.12
C LYS A 108 2.59 -7.79 0.65
N ILE A 109 2.92 -8.83 -0.09
CA ILE A 109 2.02 -9.89 -0.55
C ILE A 109 2.41 -11.16 0.16
N ALA A 110 1.49 -11.83 0.83
CA ALA A 110 1.77 -13.03 1.59
C ALA A 110 0.69 -14.10 1.38
N LEU A 111 1.10 -15.27 0.92
CA LEU A 111 0.25 -16.44 0.80
C LEU A 111 0.10 -17.12 2.17
N ARG A 112 -1.13 -17.45 2.54
CA ARG A 112 -1.44 -18.24 3.75
C ARG A 112 -1.92 -19.63 3.35
N THR A 113 -0.99 -20.56 3.29
CA THR A 113 -1.26 -21.97 2.99
C THR A 113 -0.23 -22.88 3.64
N THR A 114 -0.58 -24.14 3.82
CA THR A 114 0.33 -25.23 4.22
C THR A 114 0.73 -26.12 3.02
N SER A 115 0.17 -25.84 1.84
CA SER A 115 0.47 -26.58 0.61
C SER A 115 1.81 -26.16 0.04
N GLN A 116 2.84 -27.02 0.16
CA GLN A 116 4.16 -26.76 -0.41
C GLN A 116 4.10 -26.61 -1.94
N ALA A 117 3.25 -27.37 -2.60
CA ALA A 117 3.07 -27.26 -4.05
C ALA A 117 2.59 -25.83 -4.45
N LEU A 118 1.62 -25.27 -3.74
CA LEU A 118 1.15 -23.93 -4.03
C LEU A 118 2.17 -22.86 -3.63
N ILE A 119 2.93 -23.06 -2.55
CA ILE A 119 4.04 -22.16 -2.18
C ILE A 119 5.06 -22.09 -3.31
N ASN A 120 5.40 -23.24 -3.93
CA ASN A 120 6.34 -23.28 -5.05
C ASN A 120 5.79 -22.52 -6.28
N VAL A 121 4.52 -22.73 -6.64
CA VAL A 121 3.86 -21.98 -7.74
C VAL A 121 3.93 -20.47 -7.52
N ILE A 122 3.64 -20.02 -6.31
CA ILE A 122 3.66 -18.59 -5.98
C ILE A 122 5.09 -18.04 -5.93
N ASN A 123 6.06 -18.82 -5.47
CA ASN A 123 7.47 -18.44 -5.52
C ASN A 123 7.96 -18.29 -6.97
N ASP A 124 7.54 -19.17 -7.88
CA ASP A 124 7.86 -19.05 -9.29
C ASP A 124 7.17 -17.84 -9.92
N PHE A 125 5.88 -17.60 -9.61
CA PHE A 125 5.21 -16.36 -9.98
C PHE A 125 5.99 -15.12 -9.53
N PHE A 126 6.45 -15.06 -8.27
CA PHE A 126 7.20 -13.91 -7.78
C PHE A 126 8.51 -13.69 -8.52
N LYS A 127 9.22 -14.76 -8.90
CA LYS A 127 10.46 -14.65 -9.70
C LYS A 127 10.16 -14.03 -11.08
N GLU A 128 9.20 -14.62 -11.81
CA GLU A 128 8.82 -14.17 -13.14
C GLU A 128 8.28 -12.72 -13.10
N PHE A 129 7.39 -12.42 -12.16
CA PHE A 129 6.84 -11.08 -11.97
C PHE A 129 7.92 -10.03 -11.70
N ILE A 130 8.91 -10.33 -10.84
CA ILE A 130 10.04 -9.43 -10.58
C ILE A 130 10.89 -9.22 -11.85
N MET A 131 11.14 -10.26 -12.64
CA MET A 131 11.87 -10.14 -13.90
C MET A 131 11.12 -9.25 -14.87
N LEU A 132 9.80 -9.41 -14.99
CA LEU A 132 8.96 -8.55 -15.83
C LEU A 132 8.95 -7.10 -15.36
N GLU A 133 8.74 -6.86 -14.06
CA GLU A 133 8.75 -5.49 -13.54
C GLU A 133 10.12 -4.82 -13.75
N ARG A 134 11.22 -5.51 -13.49
CA ARG A 134 12.57 -4.98 -13.74
C ARG A 134 12.84 -4.67 -15.21
N LYS A 135 12.28 -5.49 -16.12
CA LYS A 135 12.38 -5.27 -17.58
C LYS A 135 11.68 -3.98 -18.01
N TYR A 136 10.56 -3.66 -17.38
CA TYR A 136 9.69 -2.57 -17.79
C TYR A 136 9.67 -1.36 -16.86
N LEU A 137 10.03 -1.54 -15.59
CA LEU A 137 10.08 -0.51 -14.53
C LEU A 137 11.46 -0.55 -13.84
N PRO A 138 12.50 0.05 -14.44
CA PRO A 138 13.84 0.01 -13.86
C PRO A 138 13.87 0.73 -12.50
N GLY A 139 14.64 0.18 -11.56
CA GLY A 139 14.86 0.78 -10.23
C GLY A 139 13.87 0.36 -9.14
N VAL A 140 12.98 -0.59 -9.40
CA VAL A 140 12.08 -1.13 -8.37
C VAL A 140 12.82 -2.11 -7.46
N GLU A 141 12.64 -1.95 -6.16
CA GLU A 141 13.29 -2.75 -5.11
C GLU A 141 12.31 -3.80 -4.55
N TYR A 142 12.80 -5.04 -4.43
CA TYR A 142 12.04 -6.18 -3.91
C TYR A 142 12.82 -6.95 -2.86
N THR A 143 12.08 -7.52 -1.91
CA THR A 143 12.56 -8.58 -1.02
C THR A 143 11.62 -9.77 -1.15
N VAL A 144 12.17 -10.95 -1.41
CA VAL A 144 11.42 -12.21 -1.51
C VAL A 144 11.84 -13.11 -0.36
N VAL A 145 10.85 -13.61 0.35
CA VAL A 145 10.99 -14.69 1.35
C VAL A 145 9.90 -15.69 1.04
N ASP A 146 10.12 -16.95 1.31
CA ASP A 146 9.23 -18.05 0.97
C ASP A 146 7.73 -17.74 1.14
N GLY A 147 6.97 -17.80 0.04
CA GLY A 147 5.55 -17.42 -0.02
C GLY A 147 5.24 -15.93 0.23
N LYS A 148 6.26 -15.04 0.23
CA LYS A 148 6.09 -13.61 0.49
C LYS A 148 6.91 -12.76 -0.46
N LEU A 149 6.30 -11.70 -0.97
CA LEU A 149 6.93 -10.64 -1.75
C LEU A 149 6.74 -9.32 -1.04
N ILE A 150 7.80 -8.53 -0.90
CA ILE A 150 7.76 -7.15 -0.42
C ILE A 150 8.30 -6.26 -1.53
N ARG A 151 7.47 -5.34 -2.01
CA ARG A 151 7.81 -4.33 -3.00
C ARG A 151 7.89 -2.97 -2.37
N LYS A 152 8.96 -2.23 -2.62
CA LYS A 152 9.04 -0.82 -2.26
C LYS A 152 8.18 0.01 -3.21
N LEU A 153 7.28 0.78 -2.65
CA LEU A 153 6.45 1.75 -3.38
C LEU A 153 7.14 3.10 -3.42
N LYS A 154 7.08 3.77 -4.58
CA LYS A 154 7.60 5.13 -4.74
C LYS A 154 6.64 5.89 -5.66
N PHE A 155 5.93 6.84 -5.11
CA PHE A 155 4.98 7.66 -5.85
C PHE A 155 5.63 8.96 -6.33
N LYS A 156 5.07 9.53 -7.40
CA LYS A 156 5.55 10.79 -7.96
C LYS A 156 5.48 11.91 -6.92
N GLU A 157 6.51 12.71 -6.85
CA GLU A 157 6.55 13.89 -5.98
C GLU A 157 5.45 14.87 -6.38
N GLY A 158 4.68 15.36 -5.39
CA GLY A 158 3.52 16.23 -5.63
C GLY A 158 2.24 15.52 -6.09
N ALA A 159 2.21 14.18 -6.23
CA ALA A 159 0.98 13.46 -6.52
C ALA A 159 -0.08 13.71 -5.42
N SER A 160 -1.33 13.89 -5.77
CA SER A 160 -2.43 14.05 -4.82
C SER A 160 -2.73 12.75 -4.08
N ALA A 161 -3.44 12.83 -2.95
CA ALA A 161 -3.90 11.65 -2.21
C ALA A 161 -4.76 10.73 -3.09
N ALA A 162 -5.63 11.31 -3.90
CA ALA A 162 -6.49 10.57 -4.82
C ALA A 162 -5.68 9.82 -5.91
N GLU A 163 -4.67 10.47 -6.50
CA GLU A 163 -3.80 9.82 -7.50
C GLU A 163 -3.02 8.64 -6.90
N ILE A 164 -2.48 8.79 -5.69
CA ILE A 164 -1.79 7.71 -4.98
C ILE A 164 -2.76 6.57 -4.68
N ALA A 165 -3.96 6.89 -4.20
CA ALA A 165 -4.97 5.89 -3.86
C ALA A 165 -5.42 5.08 -5.09
N VAL A 166 -5.70 5.74 -6.22
CA VAL A 166 -6.07 5.08 -7.47
C VAL A 166 -4.96 4.13 -7.92
N LYS A 167 -3.72 4.63 -7.99
CA LYS A 167 -2.57 3.81 -8.41
C LYS A 167 -2.34 2.60 -7.50
N LEU A 168 -2.46 2.78 -6.18
CA LEU A 168 -2.31 1.69 -5.23
C LEU A 168 -3.42 0.65 -5.39
N THR A 169 -4.65 1.10 -5.56
CA THR A 169 -5.83 0.23 -5.78
C THR A 169 -5.69 -0.58 -7.06
N ASP A 170 -5.36 0.08 -8.16
CA ASP A 170 -5.17 -0.57 -9.46
C ASP A 170 -4.02 -1.58 -9.41
N TYR A 171 -2.91 -1.21 -8.77
CA TYR A 171 -1.76 -2.09 -8.65
C TYR A 171 -2.07 -3.35 -7.85
N VAL A 172 -2.76 -3.22 -6.71
CA VAL A 172 -3.14 -4.37 -5.88
C VAL A 172 -4.12 -5.28 -6.62
N ASN A 173 -5.13 -4.72 -7.28
CA ASN A 173 -6.08 -5.49 -8.09
C ASN A 173 -5.39 -6.23 -9.25
N ASN A 174 -4.51 -5.54 -9.96
CA ASN A 174 -3.79 -6.10 -11.09
C ASN A 174 -2.88 -7.28 -10.68
N ILE A 175 -2.16 -7.15 -9.56
CA ILE A 175 -1.35 -8.27 -9.05
C ILE A 175 -2.23 -9.44 -8.62
N ASP A 176 -3.38 -9.19 -8.00
CA ASP A 176 -4.29 -10.25 -7.61
C ASP A 176 -4.84 -11.02 -8.82
N GLU A 177 -5.16 -10.33 -9.90
CA GLU A 177 -5.53 -10.94 -11.18
C GLU A 177 -4.40 -11.78 -11.75
N LEU A 178 -3.19 -11.23 -11.84
CA LEU A 178 -2.02 -11.95 -12.35
C LEU A 178 -1.68 -13.21 -11.55
N ILE A 179 -1.77 -13.15 -10.21
CA ILE A 179 -1.56 -14.33 -9.35
C ILE A 179 -2.58 -15.41 -9.67
N ASN A 180 -3.84 -15.04 -9.85
CA ASN A 180 -4.90 -16.00 -10.13
C ASN A 180 -4.78 -16.61 -11.54
N ASP A 181 -4.50 -15.79 -12.56
CA ASP A 181 -4.29 -16.25 -13.92
C ASP A 181 -3.08 -17.19 -13.98
N TYR A 182 -1.94 -16.77 -13.43
CA TYR A 182 -0.73 -17.60 -13.41
C TYR A 182 -0.93 -18.93 -12.68
N THR A 183 -1.66 -18.91 -11.56
CA THR A 183 -1.94 -20.15 -10.80
C THR A 183 -2.81 -21.13 -11.60
N GLN A 184 -3.72 -20.64 -12.43
CA GLN A 184 -4.55 -21.47 -13.31
C GLN A 184 -3.75 -22.03 -14.49
N ASP A 185 -2.87 -21.20 -15.06
CA ASP A 185 -2.09 -21.53 -16.26
C ASP A 185 -0.73 -22.17 -15.95
N TYR A 186 -0.38 -22.36 -14.68
CA TYR A 186 0.96 -22.78 -14.24
C TYR A 186 1.49 -24.05 -14.92
N PHE A 187 0.62 -25.00 -15.22
CA PHE A 187 1.02 -26.26 -15.89
C PHE A 187 0.92 -26.18 -17.41
N SER A 188 0.60 -25.02 -18.00
CA SER A 188 0.63 -24.83 -19.45
C SER A 188 2.05 -24.57 -19.95
N ASP A 189 2.35 -25.04 -21.17
CA ASP A 189 3.68 -24.85 -21.81
C ASP A 189 4.04 -23.38 -22.06
N ASN A 190 3.08 -22.47 -21.95
CA ASN A 190 3.24 -21.05 -22.26
C ASN A 190 2.86 -20.13 -21.08
N ALA A 191 2.94 -20.63 -19.83
CA ALA A 191 2.57 -19.86 -18.64
C ALA A 191 3.31 -18.51 -18.51
N GLU A 192 4.62 -18.49 -18.81
CA GLU A 192 5.44 -17.28 -18.78
C GLU A 192 5.03 -16.26 -19.86
N GLU A 193 4.75 -16.71 -21.07
CA GLU A 193 4.28 -15.84 -22.18
C GLU A 193 2.91 -15.24 -21.85
N LEU A 194 2.01 -16.03 -21.26
CA LEU A 194 0.70 -15.57 -20.82
C LEU A 194 0.82 -14.53 -19.69
N LEU A 195 1.70 -14.77 -18.74
CA LEU A 195 1.99 -13.80 -17.68
C LEU A 195 2.50 -12.48 -18.25
N GLU A 196 3.48 -12.50 -19.15
CA GLU A 196 4.00 -11.28 -19.78
C GLU A 196 2.90 -10.56 -20.57
N LYS A 197 2.11 -11.29 -21.37
CA LYS A 197 1.00 -10.74 -22.13
C LYS A 197 -0.04 -10.07 -21.24
N ASN A 198 -0.41 -10.70 -20.12
CA ASN A 198 -1.38 -10.15 -19.16
C ASN A 198 -0.78 -8.96 -18.43
N TYR A 199 0.48 -9.04 -18.00
CA TYR A 199 1.21 -7.91 -17.40
C TYR A 199 1.23 -6.67 -18.32
N LEU A 200 1.50 -6.83 -19.61
CA LEU A 200 1.54 -5.72 -20.56
C LEU A 200 0.17 -5.04 -20.77
N LYS A 201 -0.94 -5.77 -20.60
CA LYS A 201 -2.29 -5.17 -20.66
C LYS A 201 -2.56 -4.22 -19.50
N ILE A 202 -2.12 -4.60 -18.30
CA ILE A 202 -2.39 -3.87 -17.07
C ILE A 202 -1.33 -2.80 -16.75
N ARG A 203 -0.13 -2.90 -17.36
CA ARG A 203 1.03 -2.03 -17.09
C ARG A 203 0.74 -0.53 -17.23
N LYS A 204 -0.19 -0.14 -18.12
CA LYS A 204 -0.51 1.28 -18.37
C LYS A 204 -0.99 2.04 -17.14
N GLY A 205 -1.40 1.34 -16.06
CA GLY A 205 -1.77 1.91 -14.75
C GLY A 205 -0.69 1.82 -13.67
N ILE A 206 0.46 1.18 -13.94
CA ILE A 206 1.47 0.83 -12.91
C ILE A 206 2.63 1.85 -12.82
N ASP A 207 2.68 2.90 -13.60
CA ASP A 207 3.72 3.93 -13.50
C ASP A 207 3.59 4.71 -12.17
N PHE A 208 4.40 4.28 -11.19
CA PHE A 208 4.57 4.95 -9.90
C PHE A 208 5.69 5.99 -9.98
#